data_a20ff5954e2341b343626cadb36aa742
#
_entry.id   a20ff5954e2341b343626cadb36aa742
#
_cell.length_a   1.000
_cell.length_b   1.000
_cell.length_c   1.000
_cell.angle_alpha   90.00
_cell.angle_beta   90.00
_cell.angle_gamma   90.00
#
_symmetry.space_group_name_H-M   'P 1'
#
loop_
_entity.id
_entity.type
_entity.pdbx_description
1 polymer ?
#
loop_
_entity_poly.entity_id
_entity_poly.type
_entity_poly.pdbx_seq_one_letter_code
_entity_poly.pdbx_strand_id
1 'polypeptide(L)'
;FPTRRSSDLNKMLGNFDSRVDESIRGQLDSLNGYLVQLMTADGRSEEYISSHLFSLADVITVASLIEKESASAEESYTIASVIYNRLFAWGSTPAYLNIDAAVIYGLDGKTDLTQEDLQTDTAYNTYLHTGLTPGPITNPGLNSIKAALAPQNTNYYYYILDPAAGTHHFSSTLEEHEAFREAIRG
;
A
#
# COMPACT_ATOMS: atom_id res chain seq x y z
N PHE A 1 33.93 21.09 -3.84
CA PHE A 1 33.63 20.29 -2.65
C PHE A 1 32.20 19.76 -2.78
N PRO A 2 31.97 18.44 -2.66
CA PRO A 2 30.62 17.92 -2.55
C PRO A 2 30.01 18.55 -1.31
N THR A 3 28.90 19.24 -1.49
CA THR A 3 28.18 19.84 -0.37
C THR A 3 27.74 18.72 0.58
N ARG A 4 27.63 19.00 1.87
CA ARG A 4 27.16 18.05 2.91
C ARG A 4 25.91 17.28 2.44
N ARG A 5 25.02 17.94 1.68
CA ARG A 5 23.83 17.34 1.05
C ARG A 5 24.13 16.24 0.04
N SER A 6 25.18 16.39 -0.80
CA SER A 6 25.49 15.35 -1.80
C SER A 6 26.15 14.12 -1.18
N SER A 7 26.96 14.29 -0.10
CA SER A 7 27.51 13.16 0.65
C SER A 7 26.44 12.38 1.40
N ASP A 8 25.44 13.08 1.96
CA ASP A 8 24.33 12.46 2.66
C ASP A 8 23.40 11.73 1.68
N LEU A 9 23.11 12.32 0.53
CA LEU A 9 22.36 11.67 -0.54
C LEU A 9 23.06 10.40 -1.04
N ASN A 10 24.37 10.45 -1.26
CA ASN A 10 25.13 9.27 -1.69
C ASN A 10 25.13 8.15 -0.62
N LYS A 11 25.17 8.52 0.67
CA LYS A 11 25.01 7.53 1.75
C LYS A 11 23.62 6.93 1.79
N MET A 12 22.58 7.75 1.59
CA MET A 12 21.20 7.28 1.53
C MET A 12 20.98 6.33 0.35
N LEU A 13 21.47 6.69 -0.84
CA LEU A 13 21.38 5.86 -2.04
C LEU A 13 22.17 4.55 -1.87
N GLY A 14 23.42 4.63 -1.35
CA GLY A 14 24.22 3.44 -1.07
C GLY A 14 23.59 2.53 0.00
N ASN A 15 22.92 3.10 1.01
CA ASN A 15 22.17 2.33 2.00
C ASN A 15 20.91 1.69 1.39
N PHE A 16 20.22 2.41 0.51
CA PHE A 16 19.09 1.84 -0.24
C PHE A 16 19.56 0.68 -1.13
N ASP A 17 20.59 0.89 -1.95
CA ASP A 17 21.13 -0.15 -2.83
C ASP A 17 21.63 -1.39 -2.07
N SER A 18 22.21 -1.21 -0.87
CA SER A 18 22.67 -2.31 -0.04
C SER A 18 21.53 -3.09 0.64
N ARG A 19 20.37 -2.45 0.83
CA ARG A 19 19.19 -3.06 1.44
C ARG A 19 18.23 -3.65 0.42
N VAL A 20 18.17 -3.05 -0.77
CA VAL A 20 17.43 -3.54 -1.94
C VAL A 20 18.41 -4.32 -2.81
N ASP A 21 18.94 -5.38 -2.25
CA ASP A 21 19.91 -6.26 -2.87
C ASP A 21 19.27 -7.16 -3.96
N GLU A 22 20.11 -8.00 -4.58
CA GLU A 22 19.66 -8.90 -5.66
C GLU A 22 18.59 -9.89 -5.18
N SER A 23 18.59 -10.27 -3.90
CA SER A 23 17.56 -11.13 -3.31
C SER A 23 16.19 -10.43 -3.28
N ILE A 24 16.14 -9.16 -2.88
CA ILE A 24 14.91 -8.37 -2.90
C ILE A 24 14.43 -8.13 -4.35
N ARG A 25 15.35 -7.86 -5.27
CA ARG A 25 15.02 -7.72 -6.70
C ARG A 25 14.49 -9.02 -7.30
N GLY A 26 15.03 -10.18 -6.92
CA GLY A 26 14.53 -11.49 -7.33
C GLY A 26 13.14 -11.84 -6.81
N GLN A 27 12.69 -11.20 -5.73
CA GLN A 27 11.33 -11.37 -5.22
C GLN A 27 10.28 -10.62 -6.07
N LEU A 28 10.69 -9.66 -6.90
CA LEU A 28 9.76 -8.94 -7.79
C LEU A 28 9.10 -9.87 -8.80
N ASP A 29 9.83 -10.84 -9.35
CA ASP A 29 9.27 -11.83 -10.26
C ASP A 29 8.24 -12.72 -9.55
N SER A 30 8.52 -13.08 -8.29
CA SER A 30 7.58 -13.85 -7.46
C SER A 30 6.31 -13.06 -7.13
N LEU A 31 6.46 -11.78 -6.82
CA LEU A 31 5.32 -10.87 -6.62
C LEU A 31 4.50 -10.76 -7.90
N ASN A 32 5.12 -10.51 -9.05
CA ASN A 32 4.40 -10.42 -10.32
C ASN A 32 3.69 -11.72 -10.65
N GLY A 33 4.29 -12.89 -10.34
CA GLY A 33 3.62 -14.18 -10.44
C GLY A 33 2.36 -14.27 -9.58
N TYR A 34 2.41 -13.78 -8.34
CA TYR A 34 1.24 -13.69 -7.46
C TYR A 34 0.17 -12.72 -8.01
N LEU A 35 0.56 -11.53 -8.48
CA LEU A 35 -0.37 -10.56 -9.07
C LEU A 35 -1.05 -11.09 -10.34
N VAL A 36 -0.32 -11.82 -11.19
CA VAL A 36 -0.90 -12.52 -12.36
C VAL A 36 -1.99 -13.50 -11.93
N GLN A 37 -1.74 -14.30 -10.88
CA GLN A 37 -2.75 -15.24 -10.37
C GLN A 37 -3.97 -14.51 -9.84
N LEU A 38 -3.77 -13.43 -9.09
CA LEU A 38 -4.84 -12.61 -8.52
C LEU A 38 -5.71 -11.99 -9.62
N MET A 39 -5.09 -11.34 -10.61
CA MET A 39 -5.79 -10.72 -11.75
C MET A 39 -6.50 -11.77 -12.65
N THR A 40 -5.88 -12.94 -12.84
CA THR A 40 -6.49 -14.02 -13.62
C THR A 40 -7.72 -14.58 -12.91
N ALA A 41 -7.65 -14.76 -11.58
CA ALA A 41 -8.80 -15.20 -10.77
C ALA A 41 -9.95 -14.17 -10.78
N ASP A 42 -9.64 -12.87 -10.89
CA ASP A 42 -10.60 -11.79 -11.04
C ASP A 42 -11.13 -11.66 -12.49
N GLY A 43 -10.67 -12.48 -13.43
CA GLY A 43 -11.14 -12.51 -14.83
C GLY A 43 -10.58 -11.41 -15.72
N ARG A 44 -9.43 -10.83 -15.38
CA ARG A 44 -8.76 -9.80 -16.19
C ARG A 44 -8.20 -10.38 -17.48
N SER A 45 -8.21 -9.58 -18.56
CA SER A 45 -7.61 -9.96 -19.82
C SER A 45 -6.08 -10.04 -19.75
N GLU A 46 -5.46 -10.83 -20.64
CA GLU A 46 -4.00 -10.92 -20.74
C GLU A 46 -3.35 -9.56 -21.02
N GLU A 47 -4.00 -8.71 -21.81
CA GLU A 47 -3.52 -7.36 -22.11
C GLU A 47 -3.54 -6.48 -20.83
N TYR A 48 -4.61 -6.56 -20.04
CA TYR A 48 -4.68 -5.87 -18.74
C TYR A 48 -3.54 -6.37 -17.82
N ILE A 49 -3.42 -7.68 -17.65
CA ILE A 49 -2.41 -8.30 -16.78
C ILE A 49 -1.00 -7.84 -17.18
N SER A 50 -0.67 -7.92 -18.47
CA SER A 50 0.67 -7.55 -18.95
C SER A 50 1.01 -6.08 -18.75
N SER A 51 0.01 -5.19 -18.79
CA SER A 51 0.18 -3.75 -18.56
C SER A 51 0.18 -3.34 -17.08
N HIS A 52 -0.15 -4.26 -16.15
CA HIS A 52 -0.23 -4.00 -14.71
C HIS A 52 0.79 -4.80 -13.89
N LEU A 53 1.84 -5.32 -14.52
CA LEU A 53 2.97 -5.89 -13.79
C LEU A 53 3.74 -4.78 -13.08
N PHE A 54 4.13 -5.07 -11.86
CA PHE A 54 4.81 -4.10 -11.00
C PHE A 54 6.29 -3.97 -11.34
N SER A 55 6.75 -2.73 -11.35
CA SER A 55 8.16 -2.36 -11.25
C SER A 55 8.61 -2.25 -9.79
N LEU A 56 9.91 -2.12 -9.57
CA LEU A 56 10.44 -1.83 -8.23
C LEU A 56 9.92 -0.49 -7.68
N ALA A 57 9.66 0.50 -8.53
CA ALA A 57 9.10 1.78 -8.12
C ALA A 57 7.67 1.62 -7.56
N ASP A 58 6.85 0.75 -8.17
CA ASP A 58 5.51 0.44 -7.70
C ASP A 58 5.56 -0.28 -6.35
N VAL A 59 6.50 -1.22 -6.18
CA VAL A 59 6.73 -1.89 -4.88
C VAL A 59 7.09 -0.88 -3.78
N ILE A 60 7.99 0.08 -4.06
CA ILE A 60 8.36 1.12 -3.10
C ILE A 60 7.15 2.03 -2.80
N THR A 61 6.31 2.30 -3.78
CA THR A 61 5.08 3.07 -3.59
C THR A 61 4.13 2.32 -2.65
N VAL A 62 3.83 1.04 -2.89
CA VAL A 62 3.03 0.21 -1.97
C VAL A 62 3.66 0.13 -0.59
N ALA A 63 4.98 -0.10 -0.52
CA ALA A 63 5.69 -0.15 0.76
C ALA A 63 5.55 1.16 1.57
N SER A 64 5.52 2.31 0.89
CA SER A 64 5.32 3.60 1.54
C SER A 64 3.91 3.78 2.12
N LEU A 65 2.90 3.20 1.48
CA LEU A 65 1.53 3.14 2.01
C LEU A 65 1.48 2.23 3.25
N ILE A 66 2.04 1.02 3.14
CA ILE A 66 2.13 0.06 4.26
C ILE A 66 2.82 0.68 5.48
N GLU A 67 3.93 1.40 5.28
CA GLU A 67 4.69 2.06 6.34
C GLU A 67 3.84 3.04 7.17
N LYS A 68 2.84 3.66 6.54
CA LYS A 68 1.95 4.63 7.18
C LYS A 68 0.70 4.02 7.80
N GLU A 69 0.34 2.82 7.38
CA GLU A 69 -0.90 2.14 7.79
C GLU A 69 -0.66 1.06 8.84
N SER A 70 0.54 0.46 8.92
CA SER A 70 0.78 -0.67 9.79
C SER A 70 0.96 -0.25 11.25
N ALA A 71 0.22 -0.87 12.16
CA ALA A 71 0.42 -0.73 13.61
C ALA A 71 1.58 -1.62 14.11
N SER A 72 1.88 -2.72 13.42
CA SER A 72 2.98 -3.64 13.74
C SER A 72 3.68 -4.18 12.49
N ALA A 73 4.87 -4.76 12.68
CA ALA A 73 5.63 -5.38 11.60
C ALA A 73 4.91 -6.61 11.00
N GLU A 74 4.19 -7.36 11.83
CA GLU A 74 3.44 -8.55 11.43
C GLU A 74 2.22 -8.18 10.57
N GLU A 75 1.53 -7.10 10.91
CA GLU A 75 0.35 -6.64 10.16
C GLU A 75 0.70 -6.11 8.77
N SER A 76 1.92 -5.67 8.56
CA SER A 76 2.38 -5.12 7.28
C SER A 76 2.08 -6.06 6.11
N TYR A 77 2.21 -7.37 6.31
CA TYR A 77 1.98 -8.39 5.27
C TYR A 77 0.48 -8.57 4.95
N THR A 78 -0.38 -8.42 5.96
CA THR A 78 -1.84 -8.47 5.78
C THR A 78 -2.36 -7.18 5.14
N ILE A 79 -1.83 -6.02 5.55
CA ILE A 79 -2.16 -4.73 4.93
C ILE A 79 -1.74 -4.72 3.46
N ALA A 80 -0.55 -5.26 3.12
CA ALA A 80 -0.13 -5.44 1.74
C ALA A 80 -1.15 -6.27 0.94
N SER A 81 -1.66 -7.37 1.51
CA SER A 81 -2.69 -8.18 0.89
C SER A 81 -3.98 -7.38 0.61
N VAL A 82 -4.44 -6.58 1.57
CA VAL A 82 -5.63 -5.72 1.37
C VAL A 82 -5.41 -4.72 0.23
N ILE A 83 -4.24 -4.08 0.18
CA ILE A 83 -3.91 -3.14 -0.90
C ILE A 83 -3.96 -3.85 -2.26
N TYR A 84 -3.32 -5.01 -2.41
CA TYR A 84 -3.32 -5.75 -3.68
C TYR A 84 -4.71 -6.30 -4.04
N ASN A 85 -5.49 -6.78 -3.07
CA ASN A 85 -6.87 -7.22 -3.32
C ASN A 85 -7.72 -6.06 -3.85
N ARG A 86 -7.61 -4.87 -3.28
CA ARG A 86 -8.32 -3.67 -3.77
C ARG A 86 -7.84 -3.24 -5.15
N LEU A 87 -6.56 -3.33 -5.44
CA LEU A 87 -6.02 -2.97 -6.75
C LEU A 87 -6.44 -3.96 -7.86
N PHE A 88 -6.50 -5.25 -7.55
CA PHE A 88 -6.52 -6.29 -8.59
C PHE A 88 -7.61 -7.36 -8.46
N ALA A 89 -8.28 -7.47 -7.33
CA ALA A 89 -9.30 -8.49 -7.07
C ALA A 89 -10.65 -7.91 -6.60
N TRP A 90 -11.01 -6.70 -7.06
CA TRP A 90 -12.26 -6.03 -6.69
C TRP A 90 -13.36 -6.13 -7.77
N GLY A 91 -13.15 -6.93 -8.82
CA GLY A 91 -14.04 -7.02 -9.96
C GLY A 91 -13.58 -6.15 -11.14
N SER A 92 -14.48 -5.74 -12.02
CA SER A 92 -14.14 -5.10 -13.31
C SER A 92 -13.41 -3.76 -13.21
N THR A 93 -13.48 -3.08 -12.07
CA THR A 93 -12.77 -1.81 -11.82
C THR A 93 -11.95 -1.91 -10.53
N PRO A 94 -10.75 -1.30 -10.45
CA PRO A 94 -10.02 -1.23 -9.19
C PRO A 94 -10.83 -0.49 -8.12
N ALA A 95 -10.74 -0.95 -6.86
CA ALA A 95 -11.33 -0.23 -5.75
C ALA A 95 -10.50 1.02 -5.40
N TYR A 96 -11.15 1.96 -4.73
CA TYR A 96 -10.45 3.05 -4.07
C TYR A 96 -9.64 2.49 -2.89
N LEU A 97 -8.38 2.93 -2.73
CA LEU A 97 -7.57 2.46 -1.60
C LEU A 97 -8.03 3.03 -0.26
N ASN A 98 -8.59 4.25 -0.26
CA ASN A 98 -9.10 4.94 0.93
C ASN A 98 -8.05 5.05 2.05
N ILE A 99 -6.84 5.47 1.69
CA ILE A 99 -5.70 5.60 2.61
C ILE A 99 -5.54 7.08 2.99
N ASP A 100 -5.82 7.39 4.24
CA ASP A 100 -5.76 8.75 4.79
C ASP A 100 -4.36 9.36 4.66
N ALA A 101 -3.32 8.59 4.92
CA ALA A 101 -1.94 9.05 4.83
C ALA A 101 -1.56 9.52 3.41
N ALA A 102 -2.18 8.97 2.37
CA ALA A 102 -1.96 9.42 0.99
C ALA A 102 -2.63 10.78 0.74
N VAL A 103 -3.83 10.98 1.27
CA VAL A 103 -4.52 12.29 1.20
C VAL A 103 -3.73 13.35 1.95
N ILE A 104 -3.28 13.06 3.17
CA ILE A 104 -2.43 13.94 3.99
C ILE A 104 -1.17 14.36 3.22
N TYR A 105 -0.52 13.41 2.54
CA TYR A 105 0.65 13.69 1.71
C TYR A 105 0.32 14.64 0.55
N GLY A 106 -0.80 14.41 -0.12
CA GLY A 106 -1.29 15.23 -1.24
C GLY A 106 -1.70 16.65 -0.83
N LEU A 107 -1.94 16.88 0.48
CA LEU A 107 -2.27 18.16 1.10
C LEU A 107 -1.08 18.79 1.86
N ASP A 108 0.15 18.56 1.37
CA ASP A 108 1.39 19.12 1.93
C ASP A 108 1.63 18.79 3.43
N GLY A 109 1.16 17.59 3.86
CA GLY A 109 1.41 17.08 5.21
C GLY A 109 0.50 17.68 6.29
N LYS A 110 -0.73 18.02 5.95
CA LYS A 110 -1.78 18.41 6.90
C LYS A 110 -1.92 17.36 8.01
N THR A 111 -2.08 17.76 9.27
CA THR A 111 -2.10 16.82 10.40
C THR A 111 -3.46 16.19 10.65
N ASP A 112 -4.54 16.92 10.39
CA ASP A 112 -5.90 16.48 10.67
C ASP A 112 -6.74 16.52 9.40
N LEU A 113 -7.34 15.39 9.02
CA LEU A 113 -8.24 15.30 7.89
C LEU A 113 -9.67 15.67 8.27
N THR A 114 -10.26 16.53 7.46
CA THR A 114 -11.69 16.85 7.51
C THR A 114 -12.42 16.15 6.37
N GLN A 115 -13.76 16.12 6.44
CA GLN A 115 -14.58 15.58 5.33
C GLN A 115 -14.40 16.39 4.03
N GLU A 116 -14.08 17.68 4.12
CA GLU A 116 -13.80 18.55 2.97
C GLU A 116 -12.45 18.17 2.33
N ASP A 117 -11.45 17.83 3.13
CA ASP A 117 -10.14 17.37 2.63
C ASP A 117 -10.26 16.09 1.80
N LEU A 118 -11.12 15.16 2.21
CA LEU A 118 -11.39 13.92 1.46
C LEU A 118 -12.05 14.18 0.09
N GLN A 119 -12.60 15.39 -0.13
CA GLN A 119 -13.18 15.80 -1.41
C GLN A 119 -12.22 16.70 -2.22
N THR A 120 -11.03 17.01 -1.69
CA THR A 120 -10.04 17.81 -2.40
C THR A 120 -9.34 16.97 -3.46
N ASP A 121 -9.44 17.38 -4.71
CA ASP A 121 -8.87 16.66 -5.84
C ASP A 121 -7.34 16.87 -5.92
N THR A 122 -6.60 15.90 -5.43
CA THR A 122 -5.15 15.78 -5.61
C THR A 122 -4.83 14.41 -6.20
N ALA A 123 -3.73 14.31 -6.94
CA ALA A 123 -3.31 13.04 -7.53
C ALA A 123 -3.02 11.92 -6.50
N TYR A 124 -2.90 12.27 -5.21
CA TYR A 124 -2.69 11.36 -4.09
C TYR A 124 -3.99 11.06 -3.32
N ASN A 125 -5.14 11.62 -3.74
CA ASN A 125 -6.39 11.35 -3.04
C ASN A 125 -6.98 10.00 -3.45
N THR A 126 -6.69 8.99 -2.67
CA THR A 126 -7.13 7.60 -2.85
C THR A 126 -8.61 7.37 -2.57
N TYR A 127 -9.36 8.39 -2.17
CA TYR A 127 -10.84 8.38 -2.10
C TYR A 127 -11.49 8.82 -3.41
N LEU A 128 -10.78 9.57 -4.25
CA LEU A 128 -11.28 10.10 -5.53
C LEU A 128 -10.66 9.41 -6.75
N HIS A 129 -9.44 8.88 -6.61
CA HIS A 129 -8.71 8.20 -7.66
C HIS A 129 -8.50 6.73 -7.32
N THR A 130 -8.79 5.86 -8.28
CA THR A 130 -8.52 4.42 -8.17
C THR A 130 -7.09 4.10 -8.60
N GLY A 131 -6.60 2.93 -8.19
CA GLY A 131 -5.25 2.50 -8.52
C GLY A 131 -4.20 2.99 -7.53
N LEU A 132 -2.92 2.83 -7.91
CA LEU A 132 -1.79 3.22 -7.08
C LEU A 132 -1.54 4.73 -7.16
N THR A 133 -1.06 5.32 -6.07
CA THR A 133 -0.62 6.73 -6.04
C THR A 133 0.53 6.97 -7.03
N PRO A 134 0.72 8.21 -7.54
CA PRO A 134 1.77 8.51 -8.53
C PRO A 134 3.20 8.21 -8.08
N GLY A 135 3.40 8.05 -6.78
CA GLY A 135 4.69 7.73 -6.17
C GLY A 135 4.58 7.54 -4.67
N PRO A 136 5.71 7.24 -3.99
CA PRO A 136 5.74 6.97 -2.56
C PRO A 136 5.39 8.22 -1.74
N ILE A 137 4.70 8.01 -0.61
CA ILE A 137 4.28 9.06 0.33
C ILE A 137 5.23 9.20 1.53
N THR A 138 6.16 8.27 1.68
CA THR A 138 7.23 8.30 2.69
C THR A 138 8.39 7.42 2.25
N ASN A 139 9.52 7.45 2.98
CA ASN A 139 10.59 6.47 2.83
C ASN A 139 10.23 5.19 3.61
N PRO A 140 9.94 4.06 2.94
CA PRO A 140 9.58 2.84 3.64
C PRO A 140 10.79 2.17 4.27
N GLY A 141 10.58 1.54 5.44
CA GLY A 141 11.54 0.66 6.06
C GLY A 141 11.63 -0.70 5.34
N LEU A 142 12.66 -1.47 5.68
CA LEU A 142 12.89 -2.78 5.05
C LEU A 142 11.72 -3.75 5.28
N ASN A 143 11.05 -3.66 6.44
CA ASN A 143 9.88 -4.51 6.73
C ASN A 143 8.73 -4.25 5.75
N SER A 144 8.39 -2.99 5.52
CA SER A 144 7.33 -2.60 4.59
C SER A 144 7.67 -2.97 3.14
N ILE A 145 8.96 -2.88 2.74
CA ILE A 145 9.43 -3.34 1.43
C ILE A 145 9.25 -4.86 1.31
N LYS A 146 9.63 -5.63 2.33
CA LYS A 146 9.44 -7.09 2.34
C LYS A 146 7.97 -7.48 2.31
N ALA A 147 7.13 -6.77 3.06
CA ALA A 147 5.69 -7.00 3.07
C ALA A 147 5.06 -6.70 1.69
N ALA A 148 5.49 -5.63 1.03
CA ALA A 148 5.04 -5.32 -0.32
C ALA A 148 5.48 -6.38 -1.35
N LEU A 149 6.67 -6.98 -1.19
CA LEU A 149 7.18 -8.03 -2.08
C LEU A 149 6.58 -9.41 -1.83
N ALA A 150 6.13 -9.69 -0.61
CA ALA A 150 5.62 -10.99 -0.20
C ALA A 150 4.34 -10.83 0.66
N PRO A 151 3.25 -10.30 0.06
CA PRO A 151 2.00 -10.11 0.78
C PRO A 151 1.46 -11.44 1.29
N GLN A 152 0.75 -11.40 2.41
CA GLN A 152 0.00 -12.55 2.88
C GLN A 152 -1.13 -12.83 1.87
N ASN A 153 -1.40 -14.09 1.58
CA ASN A 153 -2.52 -14.47 0.72
C ASN A 153 -3.81 -14.52 1.55
N THR A 154 -4.64 -13.49 1.45
CA THR A 154 -5.92 -13.37 2.16
C THR A 154 -7.03 -12.93 1.21
N ASN A 155 -8.28 -13.00 1.70
CA ASN A 155 -9.46 -12.44 1.04
C ASN A 155 -9.96 -11.17 1.75
N TYR A 156 -9.10 -10.47 2.47
CA TYR A 156 -9.47 -9.23 3.15
C TYR A 156 -9.45 -8.03 2.19
N TYR A 157 -10.43 -7.17 2.36
CA TYR A 157 -10.59 -5.92 1.60
C TYR A 157 -10.68 -4.69 2.49
N TYR A 158 -10.87 -4.88 3.80
CA TYR A 158 -11.06 -3.83 4.79
C TYR A 158 -10.20 -4.08 6.01
N TYR A 159 -9.77 -2.99 6.64
CA TYR A 159 -9.16 -3.03 7.96
C TYR A 159 -9.56 -1.77 8.75
N ILE A 160 -9.56 -1.87 10.05
CA ILE A 160 -9.77 -0.77 10.98
C ILE A 160 -8.96 -1.03 12.25
N LEU A 161 -8.32 0.01 12.77
CA LEU A 161 -7.60 -0.10 14.04
C LEU A 161 -8.59 -0.36 15.18
N ASP A 162 -8.36 -1.43 15.94
CA ASP A 162 -9.01 -1.66 17.22
C ASP A 162 -8.22 -0.92 18.30
N PRO A 163 -8.76 0.15 18.88
CA PRO A 163 -8.04 0.94 19.89
C PRO A 163 -7.83 0.17 21.19
N ALA A 164 -8.63 -0.85 21.49
CA ALA A 164 -8.48 -1.68 22.67
C ALA A 164 -7.36 -2.74 22.52
N ALA A 165 -7.24 -3.31 21.32
CA ALA A 165 -6.21 -4.29 21.00
C ALA A 165 -4.89 -3.63 20.56
N GLY A 166 -4.93 -2.40 20.02
CA GLY A 166 -3.77 -1.74 19.41
C GLY A 166 -3.32 -2.39 18.09
N THR A 167 -4.17 -3.21 17.48
CA THR A 167 -3.96 -3.94 16.23
C THR A 167 -5.13 -3.73 15.29
N HIS A 168 -4.95 -4.02 14.00
CA HIS A 168 -6.05 -3.91 13.04
C HIS A 168 -6.95 -5.16 13.06
N HIS A 169 -8.24 -4.92 12.96
CA HIS A 169 -9.22 -5.93 12.59
C HIS A 169 -9.37 -5.92 11.06
N PHE A 170 -9.31 -7.11 10.45
CA PHE A 170 -9.41 -7.31 9.01
C PHE A 170 -10.73 -7.98 8.65
N SER A 171 -11.37 -7.52 7.56
CA SER A 171 -12.67 -8.03 7.10
C SER A 171 -12.67 -8.28 5.60
N SER A 172 -13.42 -9.28 5.17
CA SER A 172 -13.57 -9.63 3.76
C SER A 172 -14.74 -8.87 3.11
N THR A 173 -15.75 -8.48 3.89
CA THR A 173 -16.94 -7.78 3.39
C THR A 173 -17.13 -6.44 4.09
N LEU A 174 -17.85 -5.54 3.43
CA LEU A 174 -18.21 -4.26 4.03
C LEU A 174 -19.12 -4.46 5.26
N GLU A 175 -20.01 -5.43 5.21
CA GLU A 175 -20.92 -5.74 6.33
C GLU A 175 -20.14 -6.15 7.60
N GLU A 176 -19.16 -7.03 7.46
CA GLU A 176 -18.26 -7.41 8.56
C GLU A 176 -17.48 -6.20 9.10
N HIS A 177 -16.97 -5.37 8.22
CA HIS A 177 -16.22 -4.17 8.58
C HIS A 177 -17.09 -3.16 9.36
N GLU A 178 -18.30 -2.87 8.86
CA GLU A 178 -19.24 -1.95 9.50
C GLU A 178 -19.70 -2.49 10.85
N ALA A 179 -20.00 -3.78 10.95
CA ALA A 179 -20.41 -4.42 12.20
C ALA A 179 -19.31 -4.28 13.28
N PHE A 180 -18.04 -4.52 12.90
CA PHE A 180 -16.93 -4.33 13.83
C PHE A 180 -16.72 -2.85 14.19
N ARG A 181 -16.82 -1.96 13.20
CA ARG A 181 -16.70 -0.50 13.41
C ARG A 181 -17.74 0.03 14.39
N GLU A 182 -18.98 -0.47 14.33
CA GLU A 182 -20.03 -0.13 15.30
C GLU A 182 -19.72 -0.67 16.69
N ALA A 183 -19.24 -1.92 16.77
CA ALA A 183 -18.91 -2.56 18.05
C ALA A 183 -17.80 -1.84 18.83
N ILE A 184 -16.81 -1.24 18.17
CA ILE A 184 -15.71 -0.52 18.84
C ILE A 184 -16.05 0.94 19.16
N ARG A 185 -17.21 1.46 18.72
CA ARG A 185 -17.67 2.83 19.00
C ARG A 185 -18.58 2.92 20.22
N GLY A 186 -19.17 1.81 20.64
CA GLY A 186 -20.07 1.71 21.79
C GLY A 186 -19.33 1.43 23.07
#